data_376db7a1c00b3c66414ca449b304b9d7
#
_entry.id   376db7a1c00b3c66414ca449b304b9d7
#
_cell.length_a   1.000
_cell.length_b   1.000
_cell.length_c   1.000
_cell.angle_alpha   90.00
_cell.angle_beta   90.00
_cell.angle_gamma   90.00
#
_symmetry.space_group_name_H-M   'P 1'
#
loop_
_entity.id
_entity.type
_entity.pdbx_description
1 polymer ?
#
loop_
_entity_poly.entity_id
_entity_poly.type
_entity_poly.pdbx_seq_one_letter_code
_entity_poly.pdbx_strand_id
1 'polypeptide(L)'
;MSINNPFALNHILAPNLNIHDFFQLAKNLNIQNIEIRNDLPKISLYNINAKIIKELVNNYNVNILSINALQKFNIWNKERKEELISLSEFAKKCDCKGIVLVPLNTGEFINKVERIKLLYNSLKNITPILNDYGLLGYIEPLGFEISSLRLKSEVAEVIDQISTKSNLKILHDTFHHYLANEEAVFPNLTGLVHISGISDTRIKNNEMKDDHRELINNNDVLQNVEQIMNLKESGYNGVFSFEPFSKKIQNIDNPYNEVLKSISYLNNACSLNLNI
;
A
#
# COMPACT_ATOMS: atom_id res chain seq x y z
N MET A 1 -16.30 18.51 14.50
CA MET A 1 -16.03 17.22 13.81
C MET A 1 -14.60 17.31 13.31
N SER A 2 -13.70 16.41 13.75
CA SER A 2 -12.33 16.38 13.24
C SER A 2 -12.39 16.06 11.75
N ILE A 3 -11.86 16.94 10.91
CA ILE A 3 -11.73 16.69 9.48
C ILE A 3 -10.71 15.57 9.37
N ASN A 4 -11.17 14.37 9.00
CA ASN A 4 -10.27 13.24 8.81
C ASN A 4 -9.34 13.56 7.64
N ASN A 5 -8.06 13.71 7.92
CA ASN A 5 -7.02 13.82 6.90
C ASN A 5 -7.04 12.51 6.07
N PRO A 6 -7.30 12.56 4.74
CA PRO A 6 -7.42 11.35 3.92
C PRO A 6 -6.07 10.71 3.61
N PHE A 7 -4.97 11.22 4.16
CA PHE A 7 -3.64 10.70 3.87
C PHE A 7 -3.15 9.72 4.93
N ALA A 8 -2.24 8.85 4.50
CA ALA A 8 -1.44 7.97 5.33
C ALA A 8 0.03 8.06 4.93
N LEU A 9 0.92 7.58 5.79
CA LEU A 9 2.34 7.42 5.50
C LEU A 9 2.71 5.94 5.49
N ASN A 10 3.32 5.47 4.41
CA ASN A 10 4.01 4.20 4.40
C ASN A 10 5.45 4.40 4.90
N HIS A 11 5.95 3.53 5.77
CA HIS A 11 7.27 3.67 6.40
C HIS A 11 8.44 3.66 5.40
N ILE A 12 8.23 3.19 4.16
CA ILE A 12 9.24 3.27 3.09
C ILE A 12 9.59 4.71 2.71
N LEU A 13 8.70 5.66 2.99
CA LEU A 13 8.95 7.09 2.81
C LEU A 13 10.19 7.57 3.58
N ALA A 14 10.41 7.02 4.78
CA ALA A 14 11.46 7.39 5.72
C ALA A 14 12.12 6.16 6.36
N PRO A 15 12.74 5.27 5.57
CA PRO A 15 13.21 3.96 6.02
C PRO A 15 14.37 4.03 7.03
N ASN A 16 14.95 5.21 7.22
CA ASN A 16 16.02 5.46 8.20
C ASN A 16 15.48 5.88 9.58
N LEU A 17 14.22 6.33 9.66
CA LEU A 17 13.60 6.64 10.95
C LEU A 17 13.27 5.34 11.69
N ASN A 18 13.63 5.28 12.98
CA ASN A 18 13.12 4.20 13.82
C ASN A 18 11.59 4.32 13.99
N ILE A 19 10.97 3.29 14.53
CA ILE A 19 9.50 3.24 14.61
C ILE A 19 8.91 4.40 15.42
N HIS A 20 9.56 4.82 16.51
CA HIS A 20 9.09 5.92 17.35
C HIS A 20 9.12 7.25 16.58
N ASP A 21 10.23 7.54 15.89
CA ASP A 21 10.40 8.78 15.13
C ASP A 21 9.44 8.81 13.93
N PHE A 22 9.12 7.66 13.34
CA PHE A 22 8.13 7.55 12.27
C PHE A 22 6.71 7.89 12.79
N PHE A 23 6.31 7.41 13.97
CA PHE A 23 5.06 7.81 14.60
C PHE A 23 5.03 9.30 14.94
N GLN A 24 6.17 9.86 15.40
CA GLN A 24 6.29 11.30 15.66
C GLN A 24 6.14 12.13 14.37
N LEU A 25 6.69 11.67 13.24
CA LEU A 25 6.51 12.30 11.94
C LEU A 25 5.03 12.36 11.54
N ALA A 26 4.32 11.23 11.67
CA ALA A 26 2.88 11.17 11.38
C ALA A 26 2.08 12.17 12.24
N LYS A 27 2.38 12.22 13.54
CA LYS A 27 1.74 13.17 14.47
C LYS A 27 2.02 14.62 14.07
N ASN A 28 3.27 14.95 13.74
CA ASN A 28 3.65 16.31 13.35
C ASN A 28 2.94 16.76 12.06
N LEU A 29 2.66 15.83 11.14
CA LEU A 29 1.90 16.06 9.91
C LEU A 29 0.38 16.02 10.11
N ASN A 30 -0.11 15.81 11.35
CA ASN A 30 -1.52 15.58 11.66
C ASN A 30 -2.12 14.42 10.85
N ILE A 31 -1.33 13.37 10.60
CA ILE A 31 -1.73 12.15 9.89
C ILE A 31 -2.01 11.06 10.94
N GLN A 32 -3.23 10.53 10.92
CA GLN A 32 -3.67 9.49 11.87
C GLN A 32 -3.52 8.06 11.35
N ASN A 33 -3.12 7.88 10.10
CA ASN A 33 -3.03 6.56 9.48
C ASN A 33 -1.61 6.32 8.97
N ILE A 34 -1.05 5.16 9.29
CA ILE A 34 0.27 4.75 8.84
C ILE A 34 0.27 3.30 8.36
N GLU A 35 1.29 2.95 7.62
CA GLU A 35 1.65 1.57 7.30
C GLU A 35 3.07 1.29 7.79
N ILE A 36 3.26 0.15 8.42
CA ILE A 36 4.58 -0.32 8.87
C ILE A 36 5.11 -1.40 7.91
N ARG A 37 6.44 -1.64 7.95
CA ARG A 37 7.07 -2.55 6.99
C ARG A 37 7.93 -3.59 7.68
N ASN A 38 7.94 -4.82 7.12
CA ASN A 38 8.80 -5.92 7.55
C ASN A 38 10.07 -6.08 6.69
N ASP A 39 10.23 -5.25 5.65
CA ASP A 39 11.29 -5.34 4.64
C ASP A 39 12.25 -4.14 4.62
N LEU A 40 12.25 -3.30 5.65
CA LEU A 40 13.16 -2.16 5.73
C LEU A 40 14.62 -2.61 5.99
N PRO A 41 15.61 -2.00 5.30
CA PRO A 41 16.99 -2.47 5.36
C PRO A 41 17.64 -2.43 6.76
N LYS A 42 17.21 -1.47 7.59
CA LYS A 42 17.83 -1.22 8.91
C LYS A 42 16.91 -1.60 10.08
N ILE A 43 15.65 -1.85 9.81
CA ILE A 43 14.63 -2.07 10.84
C ILE A 43 13.96 -3.39 10.57
N SER A 44 14.26 -4.39 11.38
CA SER A 44 13.50 -5.64 11.35
C SER A 44 12.28 -5.51 12.25
N LEU A 45 11.10 -5.56 11.65
CA LEU A 45 9.83 -5.53 12.38
C LEU A 45 9.76 -6.67 13.42
N TYR A 46 10.31 -7.82 13.10
CA TYR A 46 10.33 -8.99 14.00
C TYR A 46 11.19 -8.80 15.25
N ASN A 47 12.12 -7.83 15.24
CA ASN A 47 12.93 -7.48 16.41
C ASN A 47 12.23 -6.46 17.32
N ILE A 48 11.09 -5.91 16.89
CA ILE A 48 10.32 -4.95 17.69
C ILE A 48 9.19 -5.71 18.40
N ASN A 49 9.09 -5.50 19.71
CA ASN A 49 7.97 -6.08 20.44
C ASN A 49 6.66 -5.40 20.03
N ALA A 50 5.70 -6.19 19.53
CA ALA A 50 4.40 -5.70 19.10
C ALA A 50 3.65 -4.89 20.20
N LYS A 51 3.93 -5.16 21.49
CA LYS A 51 3.38 -4.38 22.60
C LYS A 51 3.88 -2.94 22.60
N ILE A 52 5.16 -2.71 22.26
CA ILE A 52 5.71 -1.35 22.13
C ILE A 52 4.98 -0.61 21.00
N ILE A 53 4.77 -1.26 19.86
CA ILE A 53 4.02 -0.64 18.76
C ILE A 53 2.59 -0.30 19.18
N LYS A 54 1.92 -1.19 19.92
CA LYS A 54 0.58 -0.92 20.44
C LYS A 54 0.56 0.27 21.41
N GLU A 55 1.56 0.42 22.26
CA GLU A 55 1.73 1.58 23.14
C GLU A 55 1.92 2.87 22.31
N LEU A 56 2.71 2.82 21.22
CA LEU A 56 2.86 3.96 20.32
C LEU A 56 1.55 4.32 19.62
N VAL A 57 0.80 3.33 19.12
CA VAL A 57 -0.55 3.53 18.54
C VAL A 57 -1.43 4.35 19.48
N ASN A 58 -1.48 3.97 20.75
CA ASN A 58 -2.30 4.67 21.76
C ASN A 58 -1.75 6.06 22.08
N ASN A 59 -0.43 6.20 22.28
CA ASN A 59 0.20 7.46 22.70
C ASN A 59 0.16 8.53 21.61
N TYR A 60 0.22 8.11 20.35
CA TYR A 60 0.20 9.02 19.21
C TYR A 60 -1.20 9.16 18.57
N ASN A 61 -2.17 8.37 19.02
CA ASN A 61 -3.52 8.30 18.43
C ASN A 61 -3.47 8.04 16.91
N VAL A 62 -2.69 7.03 16.52
CA VAL A 62 -2.44 6.65 15.13
C VAL A 62 -2.99 5.25 14.87
N ASN A 63 -3.53 5.00 13.68
CA ASN A 63 -3.98 3.68 13.23
C ASN A 63 -2.93 3.06 12.32
N ILE A 64 -2.62 1.78 12.51
CA ILE A 64 -1.82 1.01 11.56
C ILE A 64 -2.77 0.33 10.56
N LEU A 65 -2.70 0.76 9.30
CA LEU A 65 -3.56 0.23 8.23
C LEU A 65 -3.07 -1.13 7.75
N SER A 66 -1.76 -1.30 7.62
CA SER A 66 -1.18 -2.53 7.07
C SER A 66 0.23 -2.81 7.58
N ILE A 67 0.62 -4.08 7.42
CA ILE A 67 2.03 -4.48 7.36
C ILE A 67 2.37 -4.77 5.89
N ASN A 68 3.41 -4.13 5.38
CA ASN A 68 3.99 -4.36 4.06
C ASN A 68 5.25 -5.23 4.20
N ALA A 69 5.28 -6.49 3.68
CA ALA A 69 4.19 -7.21 3.06
C ALA A 69 4.42 -8.74 3.14
N LEU A 70 3.41 -9.54 2.79
CA LEU A 70 3.63 -10.93 2.42
C LEU A 70 4.05 -10.97 0.95
N GLN A 71 5.34 -11.13 0.73
CA GLN A 71 5.93 -11.18 -0.61
C GLN A 71 5.65 -12.50 -1.33
N LYS A 72 5.47 -12.43 -2.67
CA LYS A 72 5.22 -13.60 -3.53
C LYS A 72 4.01 -14.43 -3.06
N PHE A 73 2.97 -13.76 -2.53
CA PHE A 73 1.83 -14.41 -1.90
C PHE A 73 1.12 -15.40 -2.83
N ASN A 74 1.15 -15.14 -4.14
CA ASN A 74 0.51 -15.96 -5.16
C ASN A 74 1.30 -17.23 -5.54
N ILE A 75 2.47 -17.45 -4.95
CA ILE A 75 3.24 -18.70 -5.00
C ILE A 75 3.06 -19.41 -3.66
N TRP A 76 1.84 -19.94 -3.45
CA TRP A 76 1.46 -20.52 -2.17
C TRP A 76 2.19 -21.83 -1.87
N ASN A 77 2.81 -21.89 -0.71
CA ASN A 77 3.53 -23.04 -0.20
C ASN A 77 3.57 -23.00 1.35
N LYS A 78 4.26 -23.98 1.97
CA LYS A 78 4.39 -24.07 3.43
C LYS A 78 5.05 -22.82 4.02
N GLU A 79 6.10 -22.31 3.41
CA GLU A 79 6.83 -21.13 3.86
C GLU A 79 5.93 -19.88 3.86
N ARG A 80 5.18 -19.63 2.78
CA ARG A 80 4.23 -18.50 2.71
C ARG A 80 3.13 -18.61 3.75
N LYS A 81 2.67 -19.84 4.04
CA LYS A 81 1.68 -20.08 5.10
C LYS A 81 2.24 -19.70 6.48
N GLU A 82 3.43 -20.16 6.81
CA GLU A 82 4.09 -19.88 8.09
C GLU A 82 4.38 -18.38 8.27
N GLU A 83 4.84 -17.73 7.20
CA GLU A 83 5.05 -16.28 7.19
C GLU A 83 3.75 -15.51 7.39
N LEU A 84 2.67 -15.87 6.69
CA LEU A 84 1.36 -15.21 6.86
C LEU A 84 0.85 -15.36 8.29
N ILE A 85 0.97 -16.55 8.90
CA ILE A 85 0.56 -16.78 10.29
C ILE A 85 1.37 -15.87 11.23
N SER A 86 2.69 -15.81 11.07
CA SER A 86 3.57 -14.98 11.88
C SER A 86 3.23 -13.49 11.76
N LEU A 87 3.01 -13.00 10.52
CA LEU A 87 2.57 -11.63 10.26
C LEU A 87 1.20 -11.34 10.88
N SER A 88 0.27 -12.29 10.79
CA SER A 88 -1.09 -12.15 11.33
C SER A 88 -1.10 -12.09 12.86
N GLU A 89 -0.28 -12.91 13.52
CA GLU A 89 -0.10 -12.85 14.97
C GLU A 89 0.47 -11.51 15.41
N PHE A 90 1.47 -11.01 14.69
CA PHE A 90 2.08 -9.72 14.99
C PHE A 90 1.08 -8.58 14.76
N ALA A 91 0.40 -8.57 13.61
CA ALA A 91 -0.62 -7.58 13.25
C ALA A 91 -1.71 -7.47 14.33
N LYS A 92 -2.23 -8.61 14.77
CA LYS A 92 -3.24 -8.68 15.83
C LYS A 92 -2.74 -8.10 17.16
N LYS A 93 -1.49 -8.38 17.54
CA LYS A 93 -0.89 -7.89 18.79
C LYS A 93 -0.71 -6.37 18.80
N CYS A 94 -0.51 -5.73 17.66
CA CYS A 94 -0.32 -4.27 17.55
C CYS A 94 -1.55 -3.53 17.01
N ASP A 95 -2.72 -4.17 16.92
CA ASP A 95 -3.98 -3.61 16.41
C ASP A 95 -3.88 -3.11 14.94
N CYS A 96 -3.02 -3.74 14.15
CA CYS A 96 -2.93 -3.49 12.71
C CYS A 96 -4.17 -4.05 11.98
N LYS A 97 -4.66 -3.34 10.96
CA LYS A 97 -5.90 -3.70 10.26
C LYS A 97 -5.73 -4.79 9.20
N GLY A 98 -4.54 -4.92 8.60
CA GLY A 98 -4.37 -5.88 7.51
C GLY A 98 -2.93 -6.10 7.08
N ILE A 99 -2.77 -6.91 6.05
CA ILE A 99 -1.48 -7.29 5.46
C ILE A 99 -1.54 -7.03 3.96
N VAL A 100 -0.52 -6.38 3.40
CA VAL A 100 -0.36 -6.22 1.96
C VAL A 100 0.16 -7.53 1.38
N LEU A 101 -0.44 -7.95 0.27
CA LEU A 101 -0.16 -9.16 -0.47
C LEU A 101 0.47 -8.79 -1.81
N VAL A 102 1.79 -8.95 -1.92
CA VAL A 102 2.58 -8.57 -3.10
C VAL A 102 2.88 -9.80 -3.95
N PRO A 103 2.54 -9.82 -5.26
CA PRO A 103 2.75 -10.97 -6.13
C PRO A 103 4.22 -11.16 -6.50
N LEU A 104 4.53 -12.33 -7.09
CA LEU A 104 5.81 -12.60 -7.72
C LEU A 104 6.02 -11.64 -8.91
N ASN A 105 7.21 -11.04 -8.99
CA ASN A 105 7.58 -10.05 -10.02
C ASN A 105 8.95 -10.39 -10.64
N THR A 106 9.06 -11.58 -11.26
CA THR A 106 10.34 -12.11 -11.80
C THR A 106 10.24 -12.52 -13.28
N GLY A 107 9.12 -12.29 -13.95
CA GLY A 107 8.86 -12.72 -15.32
C GLY A 107 8.32 -14.15 -15.45
N GLU A 108 8.15 -14.85 -14.32
CA GLU A 108 7.52 -16.17 -14.30
C GLU A 108 5.99 -16.03 -14.20
N PHE A 109 5.27 -17.03 -14.70
CA PHE A 109 3.80 -17.12 -14.60
C PHE A 109 3.05 -15.89 -15.16
N ILE A 110 3.53 -15.36 -16.30
CA ILE A 110 2.89 -14.21 -16.98
C ILE A 110 1.69 -14.63 -17.84
N ASN A 111 1.53 -15.92 -18.12
CA ASN A 111 0.36 -16.43 -18.85
C ASN A 111 -0.91 -16.23 -18.01
N LYS A 112 -1.97 -15.66 -18.62
CA LYS A 112 -3.20 -15.32 -17.92
C LYS A 112 -3.84 -16.53 -17.20
N VAL A 113 -3.91 -17.68 -17.84
CA VAL A 113 -4.56 -18.87 -17.26
C VAL A 113 -3.80 -19.36 -16.02
N GLU A 114 -2.46 -19.38 -16.10
CA GLU A 114 -1.61 -19.82 -14.99
C GLU A 114 -1.71 -18.84 -13.81
N ARG A 115 -1.59 -17.53 -14.06
CA ARG A 115 -1.62 -16.53 -12.98
C ARG A 115 -2.97 -16.46 -12.28
N ILE A 116 -4.09 -16.57 -13.01
CA ILE A 116 -5.42 -16.65 -12.39
C ILE A 116 -5.55 -17.90 -11.51
N LYS A 117 -5.08 -19.04 -11.98
CA LYS A 117 -5.07 -20.30 -11.19
C LYS A 117 -4.22 -20.16 -9.92
N LEU A 118 -3.03 -19.58 -10.02
CA LEU A 118 -2.15 -19.33 -8.88
C LEU A 118 -2.81 -18.37 -7.88
N LEU A 119 -3.38 -17.27 -8.38
CA LEU A 119 -4.10 -16.28 -7.57
C LEU A 119 -5.26 -16.93 -6.80
N TYR A 120 -6.13 -17.67 -7.50
CA TYR A 120 -7.25 -18.37 -6.88
C TYR A 120 -6.81 -19.35 -5.79
N ASN A 121 -5.82 -20.20 -6.08
CA ASN A 121 -5.30 -21.18 -5.14
C ASN A 121 -4.71 -20.51 -3.90
N SER A 122 -3.97 -19.45 -4.06
CA SER A 122 -3.36 -18.71 -2.95
C SER A 122 -4.42 -18.03 -2.09
N LEU A 123 -5.33 -17.27 -2.70
CA LEU A 123 -6.37 -16.55 -1.96
C LEU A 123 -7.33 -17.50 -1.23
N LYS A 124 -7.65 -18.66 -1.81
CA LYS A 124 -8.44 -19.71 -1.15
C LYS A 124 -7.80 -20.19 0.16
N ASN A 125 -6.47 -20.25 0.23
CA ASN A 125 -5.74 -20.66 1.42
C ASN A 125 -5.47 -19.50 2.39
N ILE A 126 -5.28 -18.28 1.89
CA ILE A 126 -5.00 -17.07 2.66
C ILE A 126 -6.24 -16.60 3.41
N THR A 127 -7.40 -16.61 2.75
CA THR A 127 -8.66 -16.07 3.29
C THR A 127 -9.04 -16.66 4.66
N PRO A 128 -9.03 -17.97 4.89
CA PRO A 128 -9.35 -18.52 6.21
C PRO A 128 -8.41 -18.00 7.30
N ILE A 129 -7.11 -17.91 7.01
CA ILE A 129 -6.11 -17.43 7.97
C ILE A 129 -6.41 -15.98 8.35
N LEU A 130 -6.59 -15.09 7.35
CA LEU A 130 -6.90 -13.69 7.62
C LEU A 130 -8.22 -13.52 8.40
N ASN A 131 -9.25 -14.31 8.07
CA ASN A 131 -10.53 -14.29 8.78
C ASN A 131 -10.39 -14.68 10.24
N ASP A 132 -9.60 -15.71 10.55
CA ASP A 132 -9.36 -16.19 11.93
C ASP A 132 -8.68 -15.12 12.81
N TYR A 133 -7.84 -14.29 12.20
CA TYR A 133 -7.19 -13.16 12.89
C TYR A 133 -8.00 -11.87 12.83
N GLY A 134 -9.07 -11.80 12.03
CA GLY A 134 -9.88 -10.60 11.82
C GLY A 134 -9.15 -9.52 11.02
N LEU A 135 -8.25 -9.91 10.10
CA LEU A 135 -7.40 -9.02 9.31
C LEU A 135 -7.92 -8.89 7.88
N LEU A 136 -7.65 -7.75 7.27
CA LEU A 136 -7.82 -7.53 5.83
C LEU A 136 -6.58 -8.02 5.07
N GLY A 137 -6.80 -8.57 3.87
CA GLY A 137 -5.76 -8.81 2.88
C GLY A 137 -5.85 -7.79 1.77
N TYR A 138 -4.85 -6.93 1.63
CA TYR A 138 -4.77 -5.93 0.57
C TYR A 138 -3.94 -6.46 -0.59
N ILE A 139 -4.60 -6.88 -1.67
CA ILE A 139 -3.95 -7.47 -2.84
C ILE A 139 -3.48 -6.35 -3.74
N GLU A 140 -2.19 -6.28 -3.99
CA GLU A 140 -1.54 -5.25 -4.80
C GLU A 140 -1.12 -5.82 -6.16
N PRO A 141 -1.88 -5.59 -7.24
CA PRO A 141 -1.40 -5.90 -8.59
C PRO A 141 -0.26 -4.97 -8.96
N LEU A 142 0.84 -5.54 -9.45
CA LEU A 142 1.99 -4.77 -9.92
C LEU A 142 1.90 -4.55 -11.42
N GLY A 143 1.89 -3.29 -11.89
CA GLY A 143 1.72 -2.93 -13.28
C GLY A 143 2.84 -3.34 -14.24
N PHE A 144 3.96 -3.87 -13.73
CA PHE A 144 5.08 -4.33 -14.52
C PHE A 144 4.71 -5.49 -15.45
N GLU A 145 5.28 -5.51 -16.68
CA GLU A 145 5.04 -6.59 -17.63
C GLU A 145 5.51 -7.97 -17.16
N ILE A 146 6.52 -7.97 -16.27
CA ILE A 146 7.09 -9.18 -15.67
C ILE A 146 6.31 -9.66 -14.45
N SER A 147 5.27 -8.93 -14.00
CA SER A 147 4.48 -9.34 -12.84
C SER A 147 3.56 -10.53 -13.14
N SER A 148 3.51 -11.46 -12.22
CA SER A 148 2.58 -12.59 -12.24
C SER A 148 1.15 -12.23 -11.82
N LEU A 149 0.88 -10.99 -11.44
CA LEU A 149 -0.45 -10.41 -11.21
C LEU A 149 -0.38 -8.92 -11.55
N ARG A 150 -1.01 -8.53 -12.64
CA ARG A 150 -0.84 -7.20 -13.21
C ARG A 150 -2.08 -6.32 -13.11
N LEU A 151 -3.26 -6.92 -13.21
CA LEU A 151 -4.52 -6.19 -13.37
C LEU A 151 -5.41 -6.33 -12.14
N LYS A 152 -6.06 -5.24 -11.74
CA LYS A 152 -7.08 -5.25 -10.68
C LYS A 152 -8.34 -6.01 -11.09
N SER A 153 -8.68 -6.00 -12.38
CA SER A 153 -9.78 -6.80 -12.94
C SER A 153 -9.60 -8.30 -12.69
N GLU A 154 -8.36 -8.80 -12.77
CA GLU A 154 -8.05 -10.20 -12.44
C GLU A 154 -8.26 -10.50 -10.95
N VAL A 155 -7.90 -9.55 -10.08
CA VAL A 155 -8.15 -9.68 -8.63
C VAL A 155 -9.65 -9.66 -8.34
N ALA A 156 -10.40 -8.73 -8.94
CA ALA A 156 -11.84 -8.61 -8.75
C ALA A 156 -12.57 -9.89 -9.17
N GLU A 157 -12.20 -10.46 -10.34
CA GLU A 157 -12.75 -11.72 -10.84
C GLU A 157 -12.52 -12.88 -9.84
N VAL A 158 -11.34 -12.96 -9.24
CA VAL A 158 -11.03 -14.05 -8.30
C VAL A 158 -11.64 -13.82 -6.92
N ILE A 159 -11.69 -12.60 -6.41
CA ILE A 159 -12.37 -12.31 -5.13
C ILE A 159 -13.84 -12.72 -5.20
N ASP A 160 -14.52 -12.44 -6.31
CA ASP A 160 -15.93 -12.82 -6.51
C ASP A 160 -16.16 -14.33 -6.43
N GLN A 161 -15.19 -15.14 -6.86
CA GLN A 161 -15.22 -16.59 -6.82
C GLN A 161 -14.92 -17.18 -5.43
N ILE A 162 -14.22 -16.46 -4.55
CA ILE A 162 -13.73 -17.04 -3.28
C ILE A 162 -14.83 -17.12 -2.23
N SER A 163 -15.41 -16.03 -1.83
CA SER A 163 -16.48 -15.97 -0.83
C SER A 163 -16.95 -14.54 -0.61
N THR A 164 -18.24 -14.37 -0.44
CA THR A 164 -18.85 -13.09 -0.03
C THR A 164 -18.44 -12.61 1.37
N LYS A 165 -17.87 -13.50 2.19
CA LYS A 165 -17.37 -13.20 3.54
C LYS A 165 -15.84 -13.06 3.59
N SER A 166 -15.19 -12.86 2.45
CA SER A 166 -13.74 -12.69 2.45
C SER A 166 -13.35 -11.29 2.94
N ASN A 167 -12.28 -11.23 3.72
CA ASN A 167 -11.64 -9.98 4.14
C ASN A 167 -10.62 -9.49 3.10
N LEU A 168 -10.80 -9.85 1.82
CA LEU A 168 -9.91 -9.46 0.75
C LEU A 168 -10.33 -8.12 0.14
N LYS A 169 -9.36 -7.27 -0.11
CA LYS A 169 -9.52 -5.97 -0.76
C LYS A 169 -8.43 -5.77 -1.80
N ILE A 170 -8.72 -4.96 -2.81
CA ILE A 170 -7.72 -4.48 -3.75
C ILE A 170 -6.93 -3.35 -3.08
N LEU A 171 -5.62 -3.37 -3.23
CA LEU A 171 -4.78 -2.22 -3.07
C LEU A 171 -4.59 -1.58 -4.44
N HIS A 172 -5.03 -0.34 -4.58
CA HIS A 172 -4.82 0.44 -5.80
C HIS A 172 -3.56 1.28 -5.61
N ASP A 173 -2.48 0.93 -6.30
CA ASP A 173 -1.27 1.75 -6.36
C ASP A 173 -1.30 2.57 -7.66
N THR A 174 -1.17 3.89 -7.55
CA THR A 174 -1.28 4.80 -8.71
C THR A 174 -0.17 4.61 -9.74
N PHE A 175 1.05 4.26 -9.30
CA PHE A 175 2.15 3.93 -10.18
C PHE A 175 1.87 2.64 -10.96
N HIS A 176 1.46 1.58 -10.27
CA HIS A 176 1.16 0.30 -10.88
C HIS A 176 -0.09 0.36 -11.76
N HIS A 177 -1.09 1.15 -11.38
CA HIS A 177 -2.27 1.39 -12.21
C HIS A 177 -1.90 2.06 -13.54
N TYR A 178 -1.06 3.10 -13.48
CA TYR A 178 -0.55 3.79 -14.67
C TYR A 178 0.22 2.84 -15.60
N LEU A 179 1.14 2.03 -15.05
CA LEU A 179 1.91 1.06 -15.83
C LEU A 179 1.05 -0.06 -16.43
N ALA A 180 0.02 -0.50 -15.73
CA ALA A 180 -0.91 -1.50 -16.21
C ALA A 180 -1.76 -1.00 -17.38
N ASN A 181 -1.91 0.32 -17.52
CA ASN A 181 -2.81 0.99 -18.46
C ASN A 181 -4.24 0.42 -18.38
N GLU A 182 -4.72 0.24 -17.14
CA GLU A 182 -6.05 -0.30 -16.88
C GLU A 182 -7.01 0.85 -16.58
N GLU A 183 -8.07 1.01 -17.37
CA GLU A 183 -9.05 2.09 -17.18
C GLU A 183 -9.95 1.86 -15.94
N ALA A 184 -10.21 0.59 -15.63
CA ALA A 184 -11.15 0.24 -14.58
C ALA A 184 -10.62 0.55 -13.17
N VAL A 185 -11.44 1.22 -12.37
CA VAL A 185 -11.26 1.36 -10.93
C VAL A 185 -12.32 0.52 -10.21
N PHE A 186 -11.99 -0.06 -9.09
CA PHE A 186 -12.89 -0.94 -8.33
C PHE A 186 -13.15 -0.36 -6.93
N PRO A 187 -13.86 0.79 -6.81
CA PRO A 187 -13.93 1.56 -5.57
C PRO A 187 -14.51 0.76 -4.40
N ASN A 188 -15.51 -0.09 -4.65
CA ASN A 188 -16.14 -0.93 -3.62
C ASN A 188 -15.24 -2.08 -3.12
N LEU A 189 -14.29 -2.52 -3.94
CA LEU A 189 -13.32 -3.55 -3.59
C LEU A 189 -12.00 -2.94 -3.11
N THR A 190 -11.72 -1.68 -3.42
CA THR A 190 -10.48 -1.00 -3.00
C THR A 190 -10.53 -0.71 -1.51
N GLY A 191 -9.54 -1.23 -0.78
CA GLY A 191 -9.42 -1.04 0.66
C GLY A 191 -8.32 -0.06 1.07
N LEU A 192 -7.34 0.16 0.20
CA LEU A 192 -6.21 1.05 0.40
C LEU A 192 -5.71 1.57 -0.94
N VAL A 193 -5.20 2.80 -0.96
CA VAL A 193 -4.58 3.40 -2.14
C VAL A 193 -3.16 3.83 -1.80
N HIS A 194 -2.17 3.32 -2.54
CA HIS A 194 -0.81 3.83 -2.53
C HIS A 194 -0.65 4.93 -3.56
N ILE A 195 0.03 6.01 -3.17
CA ILE A 195 0.31 7.15 -4.03
C ILE A 195 1.80 7.49 -4.04
N SER A 196 2.33 7.70 -5.23
CA SER A 196 3.68 8.22 -5.47
C SER A 196 3.74 8.89 -6.83
N GLY A 197 4.66 9.81 -7.04
CA GLY A 197 4.81 10.56 -8.28
C GLY A 197 6.07 10.19 -9.04
N ILE A 198 6.08 10.46 -10.34
CA ILE A 198 7.28 10.52 -11.17
C ILE A 198 7.30 11.86 -11.87
N SER A 199 8.39 12.62 -11.70
CA SER A 199 8.52 13.99 -12.25
C SER A 199 9.44 14.07 -13.47
N ASP A 200 10.20 13.02 -13.79
CA ASP A 200 11.08 13.00 -14.96
C ASP A 200 10.34 12.52 -16.21
N THR A 201 9.93 13.47 -17.04
CA THR A 201 9.20 13.24 -18.31
C THR A 201 10.01 12.50 -19.39
N ARG A 202 11.30 12.28 -19.18
CA ARG A 202 12.18 11.56 -20.14
C ARG A 202 12.09 10.05 -19.96
N ILE A 203 11.62 9.58 -18.80
CA ILE A 203 11.49 8.16 -18.50
C ILE A 203 10.26 7.61 -19.21
N LYS A 204 10.45 6.65 -20.12
CA LYS A 204 9.35 5.98 -20.82
C LYS A 204 8.64 5.01 -19.89
N ASN A 205 7.36 4.75 -20.14
CA ASN A 205 6.53 3.87 -19.29
C ASN A 205 7.17 2.49 -19.04
N ASN A 206 7.74 1.88 -20.05
CA ASN A 206 8.41 0.57 -19.94
C ASN A 206 9.78 0.62 -19.26
N GLU A 207 10.33 1.80 -19.00
CA GLU A 207 11.59 2.03 -18.29
C GLU A 207 11.36 2.46 -16.83
N MET A 208 10.11 2.75 -16.47
CA MET A 208 9.75 3.15 -15.10
C MET A 208 9.98 2.02 -14.10
N LYS A 209 10.53 2.37 -12.94
CA LYS A 209 10.87 1.45 -11.83
C LYS A 209 10.50 2.11 -10.51
N ASP A 210 10.46 1.30 -9.45
CA ASP A 210 10.21 1.81 -8.09
C ASP A 210 11.19 2.91 -7.68
N ASP A 211 12.46 2.81 -8.06
CA ASP A 211 13.49 3.84 -7.76
C ASP A 211 13.18 5.23 -8.33
N HIS A 212 12.24 5.35 -9.26
CA HIS A 212 11.79 6.63 -9.82
C HIS A 212 10.63 7.25 -9.04
N ARG A 213 10.01 6.51 -8.11
CA ARG A 213 8.82 6.94 -7.37
C ARG A 213 9.20 7.95 -6.30
N GLU A 214 8.77 9.21 -6.48
CA GLU A 214 8.97 10.34 -5.58
C GLU A 214 7.65 10.74 -4.89
N LEU A 215 7.68 11.83 -4.13
CA LEU A 215 6.48 12.52 -3.67
C LEU A 215 5.81 13.27 -4.84
N ILE A 216 4.49 13.33 -4.80
CA ILE A 216 3.68 13.93 -5.88
C ILE A 216 3.84 15.45 -5.88
N ASN A 217 4.00 16.01 -7.06
CA ASN A 217 4.09 17.45 -7.29
C ASN A 217 3.47 17.82 -8.66
N ASN A 218 3.55 19.09 -9.05
CA ASN A 218 2.95 19.61 -10.30
C ASN A 218 3.56 19.08 -11.60
N ASN A 219 4.68 18.35 -11.54
CA ASN A 219 5.31 17.71 -12.71
C ASN A 219 5.01 16.21 -12.78
N ASP A 220 4.06 15.72 -11.97
CA ASP A 220 3.74 14.31 -11.93
C ASP A 220 3.20 13.79 -13.26
N VAL A 221 3.84 12.76 -13.81
CA VAL A 221 3.45 12.12 -15.09
C VAL A 221 2.49 10.95 -14.90
N LEU A 222 2.30 10.47 -13.67
CA LEU A 222 1.43 9.33 -13.36
C LEU A 222 -0.05 9.70 -13.28
N GLN A 223 -0.38 10.99 -13.46
CA GLN A 223 -1.76 11.49 -13.39
C GLN A 223 -2.42 11.20 -12.02
N ASN A 224 -1.66 11.36 -10.92
CA ASN A 224 -2.18 11.06 -9.59
C ASN A 224 -3.42 11.87 -9.23
N VAL A 225 -3.51 13.15 -9.63
CA VAL A 225 -4.67 14.00 -9.37
C VAL A 225 -5.92 13.41 -10.02
N GLU A 226 -5.83 13.04 -11.30
CA GLU A 226 -6.91 12.44 -12.07
C GLU A 226 -7.32 11.08 -11.48
N GLN A 227 -6.35 10.25 -11.11
CA GLN A 227 -6.61 8.94 -10.49
C GLN A 227 -7.34 9.08 -9.13
N ILE A 228 -6.88 10.01 -8.27
CA ILE A 228 -7.49 10.29 -6.96
C ILE A 228 -8.92 10.80 -7.15
N MET A 229 -9.13 11.75 -8.08
CA MET A 229 -10.47 12.30 -8.36
C MET A 229 -11.40 11.21 -8.89
N ASN A 230 -10.96 10.40 -9.86
CA ASN A 230 -11.74 9.31 -10.42
C ASN A 230 -12.14 8.29 -9.34
N LEU A 231 -11.21 7.89 -8.47
CA LEU A 231 -11.51 7.00 -7.34
C LEU A 231 -12.58 7.60 -6.41
N LYS A 232 -12.46 8.88 -6.05
CA LYS A 232 -13.42 9.56 -5.17
C LYS A 232 -14.79 9.73 -5.82
N GLU A 233 -14.87 10.16 -7.06
CA GLU A 233 -16.09 10.31 -7.83
C GLU A 233 -16.80 8.97 -8.04
N SER A 234 -16.03 7.89 -8.16
CA SER A 234 -16.53 6.52 -8.22
C SER A 234 -16.96 5.95 -6.86
N GLY A 235 -16.79 6.70 -5.75
CA GLY A 235 -17.28 6.34 -4.43
C GLY A 235 -16.23 5.81 -3.45
N TYR A 236 -14.93 5.86 -3.77
CA TYR A 236 -13.88 5.54 -2.80
C TYR A 236 -13.76 6.62 -1.73
N ASN A 237 -13.93 6.22 -0.46
CA ASN A 237 -13.87 7.11 0.70
C ASN A 237 -12.76 6.72 1.69
N GLY A 238 -11.81 5.91 1.24
CA GLY A 238 -10.68 5.44 2.06
C GLY A 238 -9.50 6.40 2.03
N VAL A 239 -8.34 5.87 2.37
CA VAL A 239 -7.10 6.61 2.65
C VAL A 239 -6.14 6.51 1.46
N PHE A 240 -5.37 7.57 1.23
CA PHE A 240 -4.29 7.65 0.24
C PHE A 240 -2.95 7.66 0.97
N SER A 241 -2.17 6.61 0.81
CA SER A 241 -0.92 6.38 1.54
C SER A 241 0.29 6.74 0.68
N PHE A 242 1.13 7.64 1.14
CA PHE A 242 2.37 8.00 0.46
C PHE A 242 3.38 6.85 0.51
N GLU A 243 3.74 6.33 -0.67
CA GLU A 243 4.68 5.22 -0.83
C GLU A 243 5.77 5.51 -1.90
N PRO A 244 6.63 6.53 -1.70
CA PRO A 244 7.75 6.80 -2.58
C PRO A 244 8.92 5.86 -2.30
N PHE A 245 9.56 5.34 -3.38
CA PHE A 245 10.70 4.43 -3.26
C PHE A 245 12.03 5.06 -3.67
N SER A 246 12.04 6.28 -4.25
CA SER A 246 13.29 6.87 -4.73
C SER A 246 14.27 7.13 -3.59
N LYS A 247 15.54 6.84 -3.84
CA LYS A 247 16.63 7.11 -2.89
C LYS A 247 16.74 8.58 -2.54
N LYS A 248 16.34 9.45 -3.45
CA LYS A 248 16.27 10.91 -3.22
C LYS A 248 15.36 11.24 -2.03
N ILE A 249 14.19 10.61 -1.94
CA ILE A 249 13.24 10.82 -0.83
C ILE A 249 13.71 10.05 0.41
N GLN A 250 14.08 8.79 0.27
CA GLN A 250 14.46 7.91 1.37
C GLN A 250 15.70 8.39 2.16
N ASN A 251 16.58 9.18 1.54
CA ASN A 251 17.79 9.73 2.18
C ASN A 251 17.56 11.08 2.86
N ILE A 252 16.34 11.61 2.88
CA ILE A 252 16.02 12.83 3.62
C ILE A 252 15.88 12.46 5.10
N ASP A 253 16.70 13.06 5.96
CA ASP A 253 16.68 12.77 7.41
C ASP A 253 15.35 13.14 8.06
N ASN A 254 14.74 14.25 7.64
CA ASN A 254 13.41 14.65 8.10
C ASN A 254 12.54 15.07 6.89
N PRO A 255 11.70 14.16 6.39
CA PRO A 255 10.88 14.41 5.20
C PRO A 255 9.64 15.29 5.45
N TYR A 256 9.46 15.81 6.66
CA TYR A 256 8.27 16.58 7.04
C TYR A 256 7.87 17.64 6.02
N ASN A 257 8.82 18.53 5.64
CA ASN A 257 8.53 19.61 4.72
C ASN A 257 8.19 19.12 3.31
N GLU A 258 8.83 18.05 2.84
CA GLU A 258 8.59 17.50 1.51
C GLU A 258 7.22 16.81 1.43
N VAL A 259 6.85 16.07 2.46
CA VAL A 259 5.50 15.49 2.57
C VAL A 259 4.44 16.58 2.65
N LEU A 260 4.67 17.62 3.46
CA LEU A 260 3.74 18.76 3.59
C LEU A 260 3.52 19.48 2.26
N LYS A 261 4.57 19.68 1.45
CA LYS A 261 4.45 20.26 0.10
C LYS A 261 3.56 19.39 -0.80
N SER A 262 3.77 18.06 -0.78
CA SER A 262 2.97 17.13 -1.58
C SER A 262 1.51 17.10 -1.14
N ILE A 263 1.25 17.10 0.17
CA ILE A 263 -0.11 17.21 0.73
C ILE A 263 -0.77 18.51 0.28
N SER A 264 -0.06 19.63 0.40
CA SER A 264 -0.59 20.95 0.01
C SER A 264 -0.90 21.02 -1.49
N TYR A 265 -0.04 20.43 -2.33
CA TYR A 265 -0.29 20.33 -3.76
C TYR A 265 -1.56 19.50 -4.05
N LEU A 266 -1.69 18.31 -3.48
CA LEU A 266 -2.84 17.43 -3.69
C LEU A 266 -4.13 18.07 -3.17
N ASN A 267 -4.11 18.71 -2.01
CA ASN A 267 -5.28 19.39 -1.46
C ASN A 267 -5.79 20.48 -2.40
N ASN A 268 -4.89 21.28 -2.97
CA ASN A 268 -5.24 22.34 -3.90
C ASN A 268 -5.75 21.76 -5.24
N ALA A 269 -5.03 20.78 -5.81
CA ALA A 269 -5.34 20.22 -7.12
C ALA A 269 -6.62 19.38 -7.13
N CYS A 270 -6.86 18.59 -6.07
CA CYS A 270 -8.04 17.72 -5.97
C CYS A 270 -9.24 18.41 -5.28
N SER A 271 -9.16 19.70 -4.95
CA SER A 271 -10.17 20.40 -4.13
C SER A 271 -10.50 19.63 -2.83
N LEU A 272 -9.50 18.94 -2.29
CA LEU A 272 -9.60 18.23 -1.03
C LEU A 272 -9.57 19.27 0.08
N ASN A 273 -10.72 19.91 0.40
CA ASN A 273 -10.86 20.91 1.43
C ASN A 273 -10.45 20.36 2.81
N LEU A 274 -9.15 20.34 3.05
CA LEU A 274 -8.55 20.04 4.33
C LEU A 274 -7.97 21.34 4.89
N ASN A 275 -8.61 21.85 5.91
CA ASN A 275 -7.98 22.88 6.73
C ASN A 275 -6.80 22.20 7.47
N ILE A 276 -5.57 22.51 7.04
CA ILE A 276 -4.34 22.14 7.73
C ILE A 276 -4.18 23.05 8.96
#